data_4414be427e4efefe21e845936dd2c71b
#
_entry.id   4414be427e4efefe21e845936dd2c71b
#
_cell.length_a   1.000
_cell.length_b   1.000
_cell.length_c   1.000
_cell.angle_alpha   90.00
_cell.angle_beta   90.00
_cell.angle_gamma   90.00
#
_symmetry.space_group_name_H-M   'P 1'
#
loop_
_entity.id
_entity.type
_entity.pdbx_description
1 polymer ?
#
loop_
_entity_poly.entity_id
_entity_poly.type
_entity_poly.pdbx_seq_one_letter_code
_entity_poly.pdbx_strand_id
1 'polypeptide(L)'
;MIIETTVLDFKLSNTFKEYEAVIKASEQQAMFNEMGVKTFYLGKSLDDPTRATVMFQGPENVLYDIFINPKTKPIVEASGHIYEGTKITRWVC
;
A
#
# COMPACT_ATOMS: atom_id res chain seq x y z
N MET A 1 -21.16 -7.80 -3.87
CA MET A 1 -19.77 -7.69 -3.35
C MET A 1 -19.48 -6.23 -3.03
N ILE A 2 -18.89 -6.00 -1.87
CA ILE A 2 -18.44 -4.66 -1.49
C ILE A 2 -17.02 -4.48 -2.00
N ILE A 3 -16.79 -3.37 -2.69
CA ILE A 3 -15.46 -2.97 -3.13
C ILE A 3 -14.97 -1.89 -2.18
N GLU A 4 -13.84 -2.15 -1.57
CA GLU A 4 -13.21 -1.25 -0.62
C GLU A 4 -12.03 -0.52 -1.27
N THR A 5 -11.95 0.80 -1.04
CA THR A 5 -10.74 1.56 -1.35
C THR A 5 -9.99 1.76 -0.04
N THR A 6 -8.78 1.25 0.02
CA THR A 6 -7.92 1.37 1.20
C THR A 6 -6.82 2.36 0.89
N VAL A 7 -6.68 3.38 1.73
CA VAL A 7 -5.67 4.44 1.56
C VAL A 7 -4.65 4.31 2.68
N LEU A 8 -3.39 4.21 2.30
CA LEU A 8 -2.27 4.19 3.24
C LEU A 8 -1.45 5.46 3.06
N ASP A 9 -1.28 6.23 4.13
CA ASP A 9 -0.44 7.43 4.18
C ASP A 9 0.69 7.14 5.16
N PHE A 10 1.94 7.24 4.71
CA PHE A 10 3.07 6.73 5.48
C PHE A 10 4.38 7.42 5.11
N LYS A 11 5.40 7.19 5.95
CA LYS A 11 6.76 7.66 5.68
C LYS A 11 7.57 6.58 5.00
N LEU A 12 8.58 7.01 4.24
CA LEU A 12 9.50 6.12 3.52
C LEU A 12 10.86 6.07 4.22
N SER A 13 11.47 4.89 4.28
CA SER A 13 12.84 4.70 4.72
C SER A 13 13.83 4.76 3.56
N ASN A 14 13.30 4.74 2.33
CA ASN A 14 14.08 4.83 1.09
C ASN A 14 13.54 5.97 0.24
N THR A 15 13.91 6.02 -1.04
CA THR A 15 13.35 7.02 -1.96
C THR A 15 11.98 6.55 -2.48
N PHE A 16 11.15 7.51 -2.87
CA PHE A 16 9.86 7.19 -3.50
C PHE A 16 10.06 6.34 -4.76
N LYS A 17 11.10 6.63 -5.53
CA LYS A 17 11.39 5.88 -6.76
C LYS A 17 11.66 4.41 -6.46
N GLU A 18 12.41 4.13 -5.40
CA GLU A 18 12.68 2.76 -4.98
C GLU A 18 11.41 2.05 -4.51
N TYR A 19 10.59 2.73 -3.72
CA TYR A 19 9.32 2.19 -3.25
C TYR A 19 8.39 1.90 -4.44
N GLU A 20 8.27 2.86 -5.35
CA GLU A 20 7.44 2.71 -6.55
C GLU A 20 7.86 1.49 -7.37
N ALA A 21 9.17 1.29 -7.52
CA ALA A 21 9.68 0.13 -8.27
C ALA A 21 9.25 -1.19 -7.63
N VAL A 22 9.23 -1.28 -6.30
CA VAL A 22 8.77 -2.48 -5.60
C VAL A 22 7.27 -2.71 -5.83
N ILE A 23 6.45 -1.68 -5.66
CA ILE A 23 4.99 -1.81 -5.82
C ILE A 23 4.61 -2.14 -7.26
N LYS A 24 5.30 -1.56 -8.24
CA LYS A 24 5.01 -1.76 -9.66
C LYS A 24 5.69 -3.00 -10.25
N ALA A 25 6.52 -3.69 -9.49
CA ALA A 25 7.16 -4.92 -9.97
C ALA A 25 6.11 -5.94 -10.40
N SER A 26 6.38 -6.64 -11.52
CA SER A 26 5.42 -7.58 -12.10
C SER A 26 5.00 -8.68 -11.12
N GLU A 27 5.91 -9.15 -10.29
CA GLU A 27 5.62 -10.17 -9.27
C GLU A 27 4.64 -9.64 -8.22
N GLN A 28 4.83 -8.40 -7.79
CA GLN A 28 3.96 -7.76 -6.82
C GLN A 28 2.57 -7.53 -7.39
N GLN A 29 2.49 -7.08 -8.65
CA GLN A 29 1.22 -6.85 -9.33
C GLN A 29 0.48 -8.16 -9.58
N ALA A 30 1.20 -9.23 -9.91
CA ALA A 30 0.59 -10.56 -10.08
C ALA A 30 -0.05 -11.04 -8.77
N MET A 31 0.63 -10.84 -7.64
CA MET A 31 0.10 -11.21 -6.33
C MET A 31 -1.16 -10.42 -6.01
N PHE A 32 -1.16 -9.11 -6.26
CA PHE A 32 -2.34 -8.27 -6.05
C PHE A 32 -3.51 -8.73 -6.94
N ASN A 33 -3.23 -9.05 -8.19
CA ASN A 33 -4.26 -9.53 -9.11
C ASN A 33 -4.91 -10.82 -8.63
N GLU A 34 -4.14 -11.74 -8.07
CA GLU A 34 -4.68 -12.99 -7.50
C GLU A 34 -5.62 -12.73 -6.33
N MET A 35 -5.38 -11.67 -5.57
CA MET A 35 -6.23 -11.29 -4.45
C MET A 35 -7.42 -10.44 -4.88
N GLY A 36 -7.51 -10.08 -6.16
CA GLY A 36 -8.53 -9.17 -6.66
C GLY A 36 -8.27 -7.72 -6.26
N VAL A 37 -7.02 -7.38 -5.92
CA VAL A 37 -6.63 -6.04 -5.50
C VAL A 37 -5.96 -5.31 -6.64
N LYS A 38 -6.33 -4.05 -6.82
CA LYS A 38 -5.78 -3.18 -7.85
C LYS A 38 -5.14 -1.96 -7.20
N THR A 39 -3.91 -1.63 -7.61
CA THR A 39 -3.26 -0.39 -7.21
C THR A 39 -3.92 0.75 -8.01
N PHE A 40 -4.65 1.58 -7.31
CA PHE A 40 -5.44 2.63 -7.92
C PHE A 40 -4.65 3.93 -8.04
N TYR A 41 -3.82 4.24 -7.07
CA TYR A 41 -3.02 5.45 -7.04
C TYR A 41 -1.78 5.24 -6.19
N LEU A 42 -0.69 5.86 -6.60
CA LEU A 42 0.57 5.88 -5.85
C LEU A 42 1.21 7.24 -6.07
N GLY A 43 1.46 7.96 -4.98
CA GLY A 43 2.00 9.31 -5.08
C GLY A 43 2.96 9.65 -3.95
N LYS A 44 3.87 10.57 -4.25
CA LYS A 44 4.79 11.15 -3.29
C LYS A 44 4.19 12.48 -2.81
N SER A 45 4.37 12.79 -1.52
CA SER A 45 3.93 14.08 -1.00
C SER A 45 4.66 15.22 -1.73
N LEU A 46 3.91 16.24 -2.12
CA LEU A 46 4.48 17.42 -2.77
C LEU A 46 5.36 18.21 -1.78
N ASP A 47 4.96 18.25 -0.52
CA ASP A 47 5.63 19.07 0.51
C ASP A 47 6.73 18.30 1.26
N ASP A 48 6.66 16.97 1.26
CA ASP A 48 7.60 16.13 2.01
C ASP A 48 7.95 14.88 1.19
N PRO A 49 9.10 14.88 0.50
CA PRO A 49 9.48 13.75 -0.36
C PRO A 49 9.73 12.44 0.40
N THR A 50 9.77 12.46 1.73
CA THR A 50 9.89 11.25 2.55
C THR A 50 8.54 10.62 2.87
N ARG A 51 7.44 11.20 2.40
CA ARG A 51 6.10 10.66 2.61
C ARG A 51 5.48 10.24 1.29
N ALA A 52 4.66 9.19 1.36
CA ALA A 52 3.94 8.68 0.20
C ALA A 52 2.54 8.27 0.58
N THR A 53 1.69 8.15 -0.43
CA THR A 53 0.35 7.62 -0.27
C THR A 53 0.11 6.58 -1.35
N VAL A 54 -0.57 5.48 -1.00
CA VAL A 54 -0.98 4.47 -1.95
C VAL A 54 -2.44 4.14 -1.71
N MET A 55 -3.18 3.97 -2.80
CA MET A 55 -4.60 3.62 -2.75
C MET A 55 -4.80 2.30 -3.49
N PHE A 56 -5.47 1.36 -2.81
CA PHE A 56 -5.80 0.07 -3.39
C PHE A 56 -7.30 -0.11 -3.43
N GLN A 57 -7.80 -0.82 -4.45
CA GLN A 57 -9.19 -1.24 -4.52
C GLN A 57 -9.26 -2.76 -4.59
N GLY A 58 -10.20 -3.33 -3.86
CA GLY A 58 -10.40 -4.77 -3.86
C GLY A 58 -11.61 -5.17 -3.02
N PRO A 59 -11.82 -6.47 -2.86
CA PRO A 59 -12.91 -6.96 -2.00
C PRO A 59 -12.75 -6.45 -0.57
N GLU A 60 -13.87 -6.24 0.10
CA GLU A 60 -13.88 -5.76 1.48
C GLU A 60 -12.95 -6.58 2.37
N ASN A 61 -12.17 -5.90 3.19
CA ASN A 61 -11.24 -6.45 4.20
C ASN A 61 -9.98 -7.12 3.66
N VAL A 62 -9.89 -7.45 2.37
CA VAL A 62 -8.76 -8.25 1.86
C VAL A 62 -7.42 -7.56 2.12
N LEU A 63 -7.25 -6.34 1.67
CA LEU A 63 -5.99 -5.64 1.88
C LEU A 63 -5.77 -5.25 3.34
N TYR A 64 -6.84 -4.80 3.98
CA TYR A 64 -6.77 -4.40 5.39
C TYR A 64 -6.29 -5.55 6.27
N ASP A 65 -6.86 -6.74 6.12
CA ASP A 65 -6.48 -7.91 6.92
C ASP A 65 -5.03 -8.31 6.69
N ILE A 66 -4.56 -8.19 5.46
CA ILE A 66 -3.15 -8.45 5.14
C ILE A 66 -2.25 -7.43 5.83
N PHE A 67 -2.60 -6.15 5.73
CA PHE A 67 -1.78 -5.08 6.27
C PHE A 67 -1.66 -5.12 7.79
N ILE A 68 -2.74 -5.42 8.51
CA ILE A 68 -2.71 -5.48 9.98
C ILE A 68 -2.13 -6.77 10.53
N ASN A 69 -1.90 -7.78 9.69
CA ASN A 69 -1.31 -9.05 10.11
C ASN A 69 0.17 -8.82 10.49
N PRO A 70 0.58 -9.13 11.75
CA PRO A 70 1.96 -8.89 12.17
C PRO A 70 3.00 -9.63 11.32
N LYS A 71 2.64 -10.72 10.67
CA LYS A 71 3.53 -11.46 9.77
C LYS A 71 3.87 -10.69 8.51
N THR A 72 3.03 -9.74 8.13
CA THR A 72 3.21 -8.93 6.92
C THR A 72 4.13 -7.73 7.17
N LYS A 73 4.27 -7.30 8.41
CA LYS A 73 5.06 -6.12 8.76
C LYS A 73 6.48 -6.14 8.18
N PRO A 74 7.28 -7.20 8.30
CA PRO A 74 8.63 -7.22 7.72
C PRO A 74 8.62 -7.08 6.21
N ILE A 75 7.60 -7.65 5.54
CA ILE A 75 7.46 -7.57 4.09
C ILE A 75 7.15 -6.13 3.67
N VAL A 76 6.25 -5.48 4.39
CA VAL A 76 5.89 -4.08 4.14
C VAL A 76 7.12 -3.18 4.33
N GLU A 77 7.84 -3.37 5.42
CA GLU A 77 9.02 -2.55 5.72
C GLU A 77 10.16 -2.78 4.73
N ALA A 78 10.27 -3.99 4.17
CA ALA A 78 11.28 -4.27 3.16
C ALA A 78 11.09 -3.45 1.89
N SER A 79 9.87 -2.99 1.61
CA SER A 79 9.60 -2.12 0.45
C SER A 79 10.02 -0.68 0.65
N GLY A 80 10.35 -0.30 1.88
CA GLY A 80 10.66 1.08 2.23
C GLY A 80 9.51 1.80 2.96
N HIS A 81 8.39 1.14 3.13
CA HIS A 81 7.25 1.66 3.86
C HIS A 81 7.51 1.54 5.37
N ILE A 82 7.62 2.66 6.07
CA ILE A 82 7.75 2.65 7.53
C ILE A 82 6.39 2.34 8.12
N TYR A 83 6.25 1.17 8.71
CA TYR A 83 4.98 0.69 9.26
C TYR A 83 4.45 1.58 10.39
N GLU A 84 5.34 2.02 11.28
CA GLU A 84 4.98 2.89 12.40
C GLU A 84 4.45 4.23 11.90
N GLY A 85 3.35 4.68 12.46
CA GLY A 85 2.74 5.95 12.08
C GLY A 85 1.97 5.92 10.77
N THR A 86 1.80 4.75 10.15
CA THR A 86 0.97 4.63 8.95
C THR A 86 -0.48 4.95 9.29
N LYS A 87 -1.06 5.86 8.52
CA LYS A 87 -2.48 6.18 8.63
C LYS A 87 -3.25 5.39 7.58
N ILE A 88 -4.20 4.60 8.04
CA ILE A 88 -5.07 3.81 7.17
C ILE A 88 -6.46 4.40 7.18
N THR A 89 -7.00 4.66 6.00
CA THR A 89 -8.41 5.02 5.87
C THR A 89 -9.07 4.06 4.89
N ARG A 90 -10.33 3.75 5.13
CA ARG A 90 -11.08 2.75 4.37
C ARG A 90 -12.37 3.37 3.86
N TRP A 91 -12.63 3.19 2.58
CA TRP A 91 -13.73 3.85 1.89
C TRP A 91 -14.54 2.85 1.07
N VAL A 92 -15.83 3.06 0.99
CA VAL A 92 -16.75 2.26 0.18
C VAL A 92 -17.72 3.19 -0.55
N CYS A 93 -18.03 2.85 -1.80
CA CYS A 93 -19.00 3.60 -2.58
C CYS A 93 -20.43 3.13 -2.32
#